data_435e3cee008d49e49b5da2771c523654
#
_entry.id   435e3cee008d49e49b5da2771c523654
#
_cell.length_a   1.000
_cell.length_b   1.000
_cell.length_c   1.000
_cell.angle_alpha   90.00
_cell.angle_beta   90.00
_cell.angle_gamma   90.00
#
_symmetry.space_group_name_H-M   'P 1'
#
loop_
_entity.id
_entity.type
_entity.pdbx_description
1 polymer ?
#
loop_
_entity_poly.entity_id
_entity_poly.type
_entity_poly.pdbx_seq_one_letter_code
_entity_poly.pdbx_strand_id
1 'polypeptide(L)'
;MNFFIKEVSLSSETKPTATVTFNKGLNIICGVSDTGKSGILKTIRYFMNGDKPFKYEDTAYDTAHLVIGTPQGDISLSRGIKPRAPRKIELKSLNPNFPNAQYDVEYKDGSNLKPIDDFWFRLLGLEEDPRIISTVDFAR
;
A
#
# COMPACT_ATOMS: atom_id res chain seq x y z
N MET A 1 10.20 -6.19 -13.51
CA MET A 1 8.84 -6.65 -13.09
C MET A 1 7.78 -5.73 -13.65
N ASN A 2 6.79 -6.29 -14.31
CA ASN A 2 5.74 -5.54 -14.96
C ASN A 2 4.55 -5.38 -14.01
N PHE A 3 4.38 -4.20 -13.45
CA PHE A 3 3.22 -3.90 -12.63
C PHE A 3 2.91 -2.41 -12.68
N PHE A 4 1.69 -2.05 -12.30
CA PHE A 4 1.30 -0.64 -12.17
C PHE A 4 0.25 -0.50 -11.07
N ILE A 5 0.18 0.69 -10.49
CA ILE A 5 -0.87 1.00 -9.53
C ILE A 5 -2.16 1.20 -10.32
N LYS A 6 -3.15 0.37 -10.04
CA LYS A 6 -4.41 0.33 -10.79
C LYS A 6 -5.48 1.18 -10.12
N GLU A 7 -5.52 1.18 -8.78
CA GLU A 7 -6.59 1.84 -8.05
C GLU A 7 -6.13 2.19 -6.64
N VAL A 8 -6.56 3.35 -6.17
CA VAL A 8 -6.41 3.78 -4.77
C VAL A 8 -7.80 4.14 -4.27
N SER A 9 -8.21 3.62 -3.14
CA SER A 9 -9.52 3.94 -2.59
C SER A 9 -9.49 4.09 -1.08
N LEU A 10 -10.49 4.80 -0.57
CA LEU A 10 -10.73 5.01 0.85
C LEU A 10 -12.17 4.61 1.14
N SER A 11 -12.35 3.73 2.14
CA SER A 11 -13.68 3.29 2.51
C SER A 11 -14.04 3.76 3.93
N SER A 12 -15.34 3.79 4.20
CA SER A 12 -15.90 4.27 5.45
C SER A 12 -17.18 3.49 5.76
N GLU A 13 -17.49 3.38 7.05
CA GLU A 13 -18.77 2.83 7.48
C GLU A 13 -19.92 3.80 7.26
N THR A 14 -19.63 5.10 7.13
CA THR A 14 -20.63 6.16 7.10
C THR A 14 -20.68 6.94 5.80
N LYS A 15 -19.73 6.75 4.91
CA LYS A 15 -19.61 7.48 3.64
C LYS A 15 -19.43 6.53 2.47
N PRO A 16 -19.82 6.92 1.25
CA PRO A 16 -19.47 6.17 0.05
C PRO A 16 -17.97 6.06 -0.13
N THR A 17 -17.51 4.96 -0.70
CA THR A 17 -16.09 4.75 -1.02
C THR A 17 -15.62 5.79 -2.04
N ALA A 18 -14.49 6.42 -1.76
CA ALA A 18 -13.81 7.32 -2.69
C ALA A 18 -12.76 6.53 -3.44
N THR A 19 -12.79 6.57 -4.77
CA THR A 19 -11.92 5.75 -5.61
C THR A 19 -11.28 6.57 -6.70
N VAL A 20 -9.97 6.34 -6.92
CA VAL A 20 -9.22 6.88 -8.05
C VAL A 20 -8.61 5.71 -8.81
N THR A 21 -8.85 5.65 -10.11
CA THR A 21 -8.29 4.60 -10.96
C THR A 21 -7.23 5.18 -11.88
N PHE A 22 -6.24 4.34 -12.24
CA PHE A 22 -5.12 4.72 -13.09
C PHE A 22 -5.03 3.74 -14.26
N ASN A 23 -4.46 4.23 -15.36
CA ASN A 23 -4.14 3.41 -16.52
C ASN A 23 -2.67 3.07 -16.54
N LYS A 24 -2.29 2.06 -17.30
CA LYS A 24 -0.87 1.79 -17.54
C LYS A 24 -0.20 3.01 -18.16
N GLY A 25 1.06 3.22 -17.82
CA GLY A 25 1.87 4.31 -18.36
C GLY A 25 1.74 5.59 -17.56
N LEU A 26 1.79 6.72 -18.24
CA LEU A 26 1.76 8.02 -17.60
C LEU A 26 0.35 8.39 -17.17
N ASN A 27 0.20 8.77 -15.90
CA ASN A 27 -1.04 9.32 -15.36
C ASN A 27 -0.76 10.71 -14.83
N ILE A 28 -1.62 11.66 -15.18
CA ILE A 28 -1.49 13.04 -14.72
C ILE A 28 -2.63 13.33 -13.76
N ILE A 29 -2.27 13.72 -12.53
CA ILE A 29 -3.24 14.11 -11.52
C ILE A 29 -3.32 15.63 -11.51
N CYS A 30 -4.45 16.15 -11.98
CA CYS A 30 -4.68 17.58 -12.09
C CYS A 30 -5.80 18.02 -11.14
N GLY A 31 -5.75 19.28 -10.76
CA GLY A 31 -6.80 19.88 -9.93
C GLY A 31 -6.33 21.17 -9.29
N VAL A 32 -7.29 21.85 -8.68
CA VAL A 32 -6.99 23.04 -7.88
C VAL A 32 -6.20 22.62 -6.63
N SER A 33 -5.35 23.49 -6.11
CA SER A 33 -4.63 23.26 -4.87
C SER A 33 -5.61 22.77 -3.78
N ASP A 34 -5.14 21.86 -2.93
CA ASP A 34 -5.89 21.31 -1.80
C ASP A 34 -7.09 20.44 -2.17
N THR A 35 -7.14 19.91 -3.40
CA THR A 35 -8.22 19.03 -3.84
C THR A 35 -7.95 17.55 -3.68
N GLY A 36 -7.01 17.17 -2.82
CA GLY A 36 -6.74 15.76 -2.54
C GLY A 36 -5.65 15.13 -3.38
N LYS A 37 -4.97 15.86 -4.25
CA LYS A 37 -3.84 15.33 -5.03
C LYS A 37 -2.75 14.78 -4.13
N SER A 38 -2.38 15.54 -3.10
CA SER A 38 -1.40 15.10 -2.10
C SER A 38 -1.90 13.90 -1.32
N GLY A 39 -3.20 13.84 -1.06
CA GLY A 39 -3.83 12.73 -0.35
C GLY A 39 -3.69 11.41 -1.08
N ILE A 40 -3.79 11.42 -2.42
CA ILE A 40 -3.59 10.22 -3.23
C ILE A 40 -2.17 9.68 -3.06
N LEU A 41 -1.17 10.54 -3.19
CA LEU A 41 0.23 10.15 -3.04
C LEU A 41 0.53 9.70 -1.60
N LYS A 42 -0.01 10.39 -0.61
CA LYS A 42 0.15 10.00 0.79
C LYS A 42 -0.49 8.64 1.08
N THR A 43 -1.63 8.35 0.46
CA THR A 43 -2.28 7.05 0.61
C THR A 43 -1.45 5.93 0.01
N ILE A 44 -0.85 6.15 -1.16
CA ILE A 44 0.06 5.17 -1.75
C ILE A 44 1.26 4.92 -0.82
N ARG A 45 1.87 5.99 -0.32
CA ARG A 45 3.02 5.89 0.60
C ARG A 45 2.66 5.19 1.91
N TYR A 46 1.42 5.26 2.33
CA TYR A 46 0.94 4.58 3.53
C TYR A 46 1.13 3.07 3.45
N PHE A 47 1.08 2.50 2.24
CA PHE A 47 1.36 1.08 2.01
C PHE A 47 2.85 0.76 1.90
N MET A 48 3.70 1.78 1.91
CA MET A 48 5.16 1.64 1.90
C MET A 48 5.75 2.07 3.24
N ASN A 49 5.02 1.83 4.32
CA ASN A 49 5.41 2.22 5.68
C ASN A 49 5.49 3.74 5.88
N GLY A 50 4.67 4.48 5.18
CA GLY A 50 4.53 5.91 5.39
C GLY A 50 3.57 6.26 6.52
N ASP A 51 3.50 7.54 6.84
CA ASP A 51 2.56 8.07 7.84
C ASP A 51 1.12 8.03 7.30
N LYS A 52 0.17 8.13 8.21
CA LYS A 52 -1.25 8.22 7.85
C LYS A 52 -1.48 9.38 6.88
N PRO A 53 -2.29 9.19 5.85
CA PRO A 53 -2.53 10.23 4.85
C PRO A 53 -3.33 11.42 5.42
N PHE A 54 -4.09 11.19 6.48
CA PHE A 54 -4.91 12.20 7.16
C PHE A 54 -5.33 11.65 8.52
N LYS A 55 -5.95 12.49 9.33
CA LYS A 55 -6.55 12.07 10.60
C LYS A 55 -7.94 11.51 10.33
N TYR A 56 -8.28 10.40 10.97
CA TYR A 56 -9.59 9.79 10.84
C TYR A 56 -10.72 10.80 11.17
N GLU A 57 -10.53 11.60 12.20
CA GLU A 57 -11.52 12.57 12.66
C GLU A 57 -11.87 13.63 11.61
N ASP A 58 -10.93 13.92 10.70
CA ASP A 58 -11.15 14.96 9.68
C ASP A 58 -11.98 14.47 8.50
N THR A 59 -11.96 13.17 8.22
CA THR A 59 -12.57 12.62 7.00
C THR A 59 -13.57 11.50 7.23
N ALA A 60 -13.46 10.79 8.37
CA ALA A 60 -14.21 9.58 8.68
C ALA A 60 -13.95 8.39 7.76
N TYR A 61 -12.92 8.44 6.90
CA TYR A 61 -12.46 7.27 6.16
C TYR A 61 -11.62 6.41 7.09
N ASP A 62 -11.95 5.14 7.19
CA ASP A 62 -11.36 4.22 8.17
C ASP A 62 -10.40 3.20 7.57
N THR A 63 -10.43 2.98 6.25
CA THR A 63 -9.58 1.99 5.61
C THR A 63 -9.09 2.50 4.27
N ALA A 64 -7.80 2.32 4.03
CA ALA A 64 -7.18 2.60 2.74
C ALA A 64 -7.02 1.29 1.96
N HIS A 65 -7.17 1.37 0.64
CA HIS A 65 -7.01 0.23 -0.27
C HIS A 65 -6.12 0.63 -1.44
N LEU A 66 -5.28 -0.30 -1.85
CA LEU A 66 -4.40 -0.15 -3.01
C LEU A 66 -4.51 -1.40 -3.87
N VAL A 67 -4.78 -1.22 -5.16
CA VAL A 67 -4.79 -2.34 -6.10
C VAL A 67 -3.64 -2.18 -7.08
N ILE A 68 -2.85 -3.23 -7.20
CA ILE A 68 -1.70 -3.31 -8.11
C ILE A 68 -2.07 -4.28 -9.22
N GLY A 69 -1.98 -3.82 -10.46
CA GLY A 69 -2.19 -4.67 -11.62
C GLY A 69 -0.89 -5.36 -12.03
N THR A 70 -0.95 -6.66 -12.20
CA THR A 70 0.16 -7.45 -12.73
C THR A 70 -0.34 -8.37 -13.85
N PRO A 71 0.55 -8.85 -14.73
CA PRO A 71 0.13 -9.74 -15.82
C PRO A 71 -0.54 -11.04 -15.33
N GLN A 72 -0.21 -11.49 -14.13
CA GLN A 72 -0.73 -12.73 -13.57
C GLN A 72 -1.96 -12.53 -12.68
N GLY A 73 -2.41 -11.30 -12.47
CA GLY A 73 -3.58 -11.01 -11.66
C GLY A 73 -3.38 -9.81 -10.74
N ASP A 74 -4.47 -9.25 -10.27
CA ASP A 74 -4.44 -8.08 -9.40
C ASP A 74 -4.06 -8.47 -7.97
N ILE A 75 -3.31 -7.59 -7.31
CA ILE A 75 -2.93 -7.69 -5.91
C ILE A 75 -3.57 -6.53 -5.16
N SER A 76 -4.34 -6.84 -4.13
CA SER A 76 -5.03 -5.83 -3.32
C SER A 76 -4.44 -5.75 -1.94
N LEU A 77 -4.08 -4.55 -1.51
CA LEU A 77 -3.60 -4.27 -0.16
C LEU A 77 -4.63 -3.43 0.57
N SER A 78 -4.82 -3.68 1.86
CA SER A 78 -5.67 -2.85 2.70
C SER A 78 -5.01 -2.58 4.05
N ARG A 79 -5.24 -1.40 4.59
CA ARG A 79 -4.69 -0.96 5.88
C ARG A 79 -5.65 0.00 6.57
N GLY A 80 -5.90 -0.24 7.87
CA GLY A 80 -6.77 0.61 8.66
C GLY A 80 -6.14 1.98 8.96
N ILE A 81 -6.98 3.00 9.10
CA ILE A 81 -6.58 4.38 9.36
C ILE A 81 -6.98 4.83 10.77
N LYS A 82 -7.98 4.20 11.38
CA LYS A 82 -8.44 4.55 12.73
C LYS A 82 -7.28 4.56 13.74
N PRO A 83 -7.33 5.40 14.78
CA PRO A 83 -6.23 5.53 15.74
C PRO A 83 -5.79 4.22 16.39
N ARG A 84 -6.69 3.27 16.56
CA ARG A 84 -6.39 1.97 17.18
C ARG A 84 -6.37 0.82 16.19
N ALA A 85 -6.34 1.12 14.89
CA ALA A 85 -6.25 0.07 13.87
C ALA A 85 -4.94 -0.71 14.03
N PRO A 86 -4.96 -2.03 13.81
CA PRO A 86 -3.73 -2.82 13.83
C PRO A 86 -2.72 -2.27 12.82
N ARG A 87 -1.45 -2.29 13.20
CA ARG A 87 -0.36 -1.86 12.32
C ARG A 87 0.02 -3.00 11.38
N LYS A 88 -0.94 -3.41 10.57
CA LYS A 88 -0.80 -4.54 9.65
C LYS A 88 -1.43 -4.21 8.32
N ILE A 89 -0.88 -4.81 7.26
CA ILE A 89 -1.40 -4.68 5.90
C ILE A 89 -1.88 -6.05 5.46
N GLU A 90 -3.12 -6.12 5.03
CA GLU A 90 -3.69 -7.35 4.51
C GLU A 90 -3.53 -7.39 2.99
N LEU A 91 -3.04 -8.52 2.48
CA LEU A 91 -2.85 -8.75 1.05
C LEU A 91 -3.80 -9.82 0.58
N LYS A 92 -4.60 -9.52 -0.43
CA LYS A 92 -5.43 -10.48 -1.15
C LYS A 92 -5.05 -10.40 -2.62
N SER A 93 -4.77 -11.55 -3.22
CA SER A 93 -4.16 -11.57 -4.54
C SER A 93 -4.75 -12.64 -5.43
N LEU A 94 -4.86 -12.30 -6.71
CA LEU A 94 -5.16 -13.25 -7.78
C LEU A 94 -3.90 -13.71 -8.49
N ASN A 95 -2.73 -13.18 -8.11
CA ASN A 95 -1.45 -13.56 -8.68
C ASN A 95 -0.86 -14.72 -7.88
N PRO A 96 -0.64 -15.90 -8.51
CA PRO A 96 -0.15 -17.08 -7.78
C PRO A 96 1.22 -16.91 -7.13
N ASN A 97 2.02 -15.95 -7.60
CA ASN A 97 3.34 -15.69 -7.03
C ASN A 97 3.27 -14.90 -5.72
N PHE A 98 2.10 -14.37 -5.40
CA PHE A 98 1.87 -13.58 -4.19
C PHE A 98 0.62 -14.11 -3.48
N PRO A 99 0.75 -15.18 -2.70
CA PRO A 99 -0.42 -15.74 -1.99
C PRO A 99 -0.97 -14.76 -0.96
N ASN A 100 -2.24 -14.90 -0.64
CA ASN A 100 -2.87 -14.10 0.40
C ASN A 100 -2.07 -14.16 1.68
N ALA A 101 -1.86 -13.00 2.33
CA ALA A 101 -1.02 -12.92 3.52
C ALA A 101 -1.35 -11.66 4.31
N GLN A 102 -0.77 -11.58 5.51
CA GLN A 102 -0.71 -10.35 6.29
C GLN A 102 0.75 -9.96 6.46
N TYR A 103 1.01 -8.66 6.52
CA TYR A 103 2.34 -8.12 6.74
C TYR A 103 2.31 -7.11 7.89
N ASP A 104 3.39 -7.05 8.66
CA ASP A 104 3.60 -5.92 9.58
C ASP A 104 3.98 -4.69 8.76
N VAL A 105 3.58 -3.51 9.23
CA VAL A 105 3.93 -2.26 8.52
C VAL A 105 5.43 -1.98 8.58
N GLU A 106 6.10 -2.50 9.62
CA GLU A 106 7.54 -2.35 9.77
C GLU A 106 8.11 -3.60 10.43
N TYR A 107 9.42 -3.80 10.33
CA TYR A 107 10.08 -4.93 10.99
C TYR A 107 9.77 -4.89 12.49
N LYS A 108 9.42 -6.06 13.04
CA LYS A 108 9.12 -6.22 14.44
C LYS A 108 9.74 -7.53 14.94
N ASP A 109 10.70 -7.42 15.87
CA ASP A 109 11.37 -8.59 16.43
C ASP A 109 10.35 -9.48 17.16
N GLY A 110 10.45 -10.78 16.92
CA GLY A 110 9.54 -11.76 17.51
C GLY A 110 8.17 -11.89 16.85
N SER A 111 7.87 -11.09 15.81
CA SER A 111 6.63 -11.21 15.06
C SER A 111 6.68 -12.43 14.13
N ASN A 112 5.53 -13.10 13.97
CA ASN A 112 5.38 -14.17 13.00
C ASN A 112 5.15 -13.64 11.58
N LEU A 113 4.91 -12.35 11.43
CA LEU A 113 4.64 -11.72 10.14
C LEU A 113 5.89 -11.03 9.61
N LYS A 114 6.05 -11.09 8.30
CA LYS A 114 7.12 -10.35 7.63
C LYS A 114 6.74 -8.88 7.49
N PRO A 115 7.71 -7.96 7.45
CA PRO A 115 7.42 -6.56 7.18
C PRO A 115 6.95 -6.36 5.73
N ILE A 116 6.18 -5.31 5.48
CA ILE A 116 5.67 -5.01 4.14
C ILE A 116 6.78 -4.77 3.13
N ASP A 117 7.96 -4.37 3.58
CA ASP A 117 9.12 -4.20 2.70
C ASP A 117 9.45 -5.49 1.93
N ASP A 118 9.26 -6.66 2.54
CA ASP A 118 9.51 -7.95 1.87
C ASP A 118 8.60 -8.12 0.64
N PHE A 119 7.34 -7.69 0.74
CA PHE A 119 6.43 -7.72 -0.40
C PHE A 119 6.92 -6.82 -1.52
N TRP A 120 7.28 -5.57 -1.19
CA TRP A 120 7.71 -4.61 -2.20
C TRP A 120 8.99 -5.06 -2.88
N PHE A 121 9.96 -5.61 -2.14
CA PHE A 121 11.19 -6.13 -2.73
C PHE A 121 10.92 -7.30 -3.65
N ARG A 122 10.02 -8.19 -3.29
CA ARG A 122 9.64 -9.30 -4.17
C ARG A 122 8.95 -8.80 -5.44
N LEU A 123 8.05 -7.85 -5.31
CA LEU A 123 7.36 -7.27 -6.46
C LEU A 123 8.32 -6.56 -7.41
N LEU A 124 9.31 -5.86 -6.85
CA LEU A 124 10.32 -5.14 -7.62
C LEU A 124 11.43 -6.06 -8.13
N GLY A 125 11.49 -7.30 -7.68
CA GLY A 125 12.54 -8.23 -8.06
C GLY A 125 13.89 -7.95 -7.43
N LEU A 126 13.92 -7.28 -6.28
CA LEU A 126 15.16 -6.87 -5.60
C LEU A 126 15.61 -7.80 -4.48
N GLU A 127 14.77 -8.73 -4.06
CA GLU A 127 15.05 -9.57 -2.89
C GLU A 127 16.24 -10.49 -3.09
N GLU A 128 16.62 -10.80 -4.34
CA GLU A 128 17.73 -11.69 -4.65
C GLU A 128 19.07 -10.96 -4.81
N ASP A 129 19.10 -9.65 -4.70
CA ASP A 129 20.34 -8.88 -4.77
C ASP A 129 20.90 -8.68 -3.35
N PRO A 130 22.02 -9.37 -3.01
CA PRO A 130 22.56 -9.28 -1.65
C PRO A 130 22.95 -7.86 -1.24
N ARG A 131 23.33 -7.01 -2.18
CA ARG A 131 23.71 -5.63 -1.89
C ARG A 131 22.50 -4.82 -1.45
N ILE A 132 21.38 -5.02 -2.10
CA ILE A 132 20.12 -4.34 -1.75
C ILE A 132 19.65 -4.81 -0.37
N ILE A 133 19.65 -6.12 -0.13
CA ILE A 133 19.23 -6.70 1.13
C ILE A 133 20.12 -6.19 2.28
N SER A 134 21.43 -6.17 2.10
CA SER A 134 22.37 -5.69 3.12
C SER A 134 22.12 -4.22 3.44
N THR A 135 21.86 -3.40 2.44
CA THR A 135 21.56 -1.98 2.64
C THR A 135 20.28 -1.79 3.44
N VAL A 136 19.26 -2.58 3.16
CA VAL A 136 17.98 -2.54 3.87
C VAL A 136 18.18 -2.93 5.33
N ASP A 137 18.97 -3.96 5.60
CA ASP A 137 19.25 -4.41 6.97
C ASP A 137 19.92 -3.32 7.78
N PHE A 138 20.81 -2.55 7.18
CA PHE A 138 21.45 -1.43 7.86
C PHE A 138 20.48 -0.27 8.13
N ALA A 139 19.48 -0.10 7.29
CA ALA A 139 18.51 0.98 7.41
C ALA A 139 17.44 0.72 8.48
N ARG A 140 17.36 -0.49 8.95
CA ARG A 140 16.36 -0.88 9.96
C ARG A 140 16.80 -0.57 11.40
#